data_f8bf7bf8d120ae4e360583e58a4ecbee
#
_entry.id   f8bf7bf8d120ae4e360583e58a4ecbee
#
_cell.length_a   1.000
_cell.length_b   1.000
_cell.length_c   1.000
_cell.angle_alpha   90.00
_cell.angle_beta   90.00
_cell.angle_gamma   90.00
#
_symmetry.space_group_name_H-M   'P 1'
#
loop_
_entity.id
_entity.type
_entity.pdbx_description
1 polymer ?
#
loop_
_entity_poly.entity_id
_entity_poly.type
_entity_poly.pdbx_seq_one_letter_code
_entity_poly.pdbx_strand_id
1 'polypeptide(L)'
;LKAIQADQTTPNGIISVLNSSGGNFKYTFPLTPPQYLQNANDLQNWAPVTEEVKTASRELFNNLSNILDIKFVEATSPYGNSVIAIMANKQYETTGYAYGPLDVLVHTDNYLFSDVFFDLDYMNPTTNGTITNFDYELLIHEIGHTIGLRHPFLQNTGDGTLLNPLEEN
;
A
#
# COMPACT_ATOMS: atom_id res chain seq x y z
N LEU A 1 -10.30 17.17 3.33
CA LEU A 1 -9.21 16.28 3.81
C LEU A 1 -9.74 15.10 4.61
N LYS A 2 -10.78 15.28 5.48
CA LYS A 2 -11.34 14.16 6.27
C LYS A 2 -11.97 13.06 5.42
N ALA A 3 -12.50 13.38 4.24
CA ALA A 3 -13.16 12.41 3.37
C ALA A 3 -12.21 11.35 2.77
N ILE A 4 -10.92 11.66 2.70
CA ILE A 4 -9.90 10.78 2.09
C ILE A 4 -8.98 10.13 3.12
N GLN A 5 -9.16 10.40 4.41
CA GLN A 5 -8.38 9.80 5.48
C GLN A 5 -9.12 8.63 6.13
N ALA A 6 -8.40 7.57 6.47
CA ALA A 6 -8.92 6.50 7.31
C ALA A 6 -9.29 7.04 8.70
N ASP A 7 -10.27 6.41 9.35
CA ASP A 7 -10.61 6.76 10.73
C ASP A 7 -9.40 6.56 11.64
N GLN A 8 -8.99 7.64 12.29
CA GLN A 8 -7.81 7.69 13.14
C GLN A 8 -8.11 7.33 14.60
N THR A 9 -9.40 7.08 14.89
CA THR A 9 -9.86 6.85 16.29
C THR A 9 -9.72 5.41 16.74
N THR A 10 -9.44 4.48 15.82
CA THR A 10 -9.24 3.08 16.18
C THR A 10 -7.86 2.86 16.82
N PRO A 11 -7.73 1.93 17.80
CA PRO A 11 -6.47 1.62 18.45
C PRO A 11 -5.34 1.21 17.49
N ASN A 12 -5.69 0.72 16.31
CA ASN A 12 -4.78 0.31 15.24
C ASN A 12 -4.72 1.31 14.09
N GLY A 13 -5.24 2.52 14.27
CA GLY A 13 -5.15 3.57 13.26
C GLY A 13 -3.71 3.98 12.98
N ILE A 14 -3.51 4.63 11.84
CA ILE A 14 -2.19 5.04 11.34
C ILE A 14 -1.37 5.82 12.38
N ILE A 15 -2.01 6.64 13.23
CA ILE A 15 -1.35 7.37 14.32
C ILE A 15 -0.79 6.41 15.37
N SER A 16 -1.54 5.37 15.73
CA SER A 16 -1.07 4.36 16.70
C SER A 16 0.15 3.63 16.17
N VAL A 17 0.15 3.29 14.88
CA VAL A 17 1.29 2.64 14.23
C VAL A 17 2.48 3.57 14.15
N LEU A 18 2.30 4.81 13.73
CA LEU A 18 3.37 5.81 13.71
C LEU A 18 3.98 6.02 15.10
N ASN A 19 3.16 6.11 16.13
CA ASN A 19 3.64 6.26 17.51
C ASN A 19 4.43 5.03 17.97
N SER A 20 3.95 3.82 17.66
CA SER A 20 4.62 2.56 18.02
C SER A 20 5.93 2.33 17.25
N SER A 21 6.04 2.88 16.05
CA SER A 21 7.22 2.77 15.18
C SER A 21 8.23 3.92 15.34
N GLY A 22 7.98 4.86 16.27
CA GLY A 22 8.82 6.04 16.46
C GLY A 22 8.76 7.02 15.29
N GLY A 23 7.61 7.09 14.61
CA GLY A 23 7.41 7.98 13.46
C GLY A 23 8.00 7.48 12.14
N ASN A 24 8.39 6.20 12.08
CA ASN A 24 8.96 5.61 10.86
C ASN A 24 8.03 4.50 10.34
N PHE A 25 7.71 4.55 9.06
CA PHE A 25 7.23 3.39 8.34
C PHE A 25 8.40 2.62 7.74
N LYS A 26 8.25 1.32 7.67
CA LYS A 26 9.18 0.46 6.94
C LYS A 26 8.49 -0.06 5.68
N TYR A 27 9.27 -0.29 4.64
CA TYR A 27 8.79 -1.00 3.45
C TYR A 27 9.81 -2.07 3.05
N THR A 28 9.36 -3.08 2.32
CA THR A 28 10.21 -4.18 1.88
C THR A 28 9.71 -4.77 0.56
N PHE A 29 10.59 -5.47 -0.13
CA PHE A 29 10.30 -6.19 -1.36
C PHE A 29 10.63 -7.67 -1.15
N PRO A 30 9.67 -8.49 -0.69
CA PRO A 30 9.90 -9.90 -0.45
C PRO A 30 10.38 -10.63 -1.71
N LEU A 31 11.33 -11.56 -1.55
CA LEU A 31 11.80 -12.43 -2.63
C LEU A 31 11.09 -13.79 -2.66
N THR A 32 10.39 -14.09 -1.58
CA THR A 32 9.53 -15.28 -1.44
C THR A 32 8.24 -14.87 -0.74
N PRO A 33 7.13 -15.59 -0.98
CA PRO A 33 5.87 -15.27 -0.31
C PRO A 33 6.07 -15.29 1.22
N PRO A 34 5.71 -14.21 1.92
CA PRO A 34 5.72 -14.20 3.37
C PRO A 34 4.82 -15.30 3.94
N GLN A 35 5.26 -15.94 5.04
CA GLN A 35 4.53 -17.08 5.64
C GLN A 35 3.18 -16.68 6.25
N TYR A 36 2.96 -15.39 6.52
CA TYR A 36 1.68 -14.89 7.03
C TYR A 36 0.61 -14.78 5.95
N LEU A 37 0.97 -14.82 4.66
CA LEU A 37 -0.01 -14.85 3.58
C LEU A 37 -0.73 -16.20 3.56
N GLN A 38 -2.01 -16.19 3.88
CA GLN A 38 -2.84 -17.39 3.91
C GLN A 38 -3.98 -17.34 2.90
N ASN A 39 -4.28 -16.16 2.37
CA ASN A 39 -5.33 -15.98 1.38
C ASN A 39 -4.87 -16.56 0.03
N ALA A 40 -5.68 -17.44 -0.55
CA ALA A 40 -5.38 -18.06 -1.84
C ALA A 40 -5.25 -17.03 -2.97
N ASN A 41 -6.00 -15.93 -2.91
CA ASN A 41 -5.91 -14.86 -3.90
C ASN A 41 -4.58 -14.13 -3.83
N ASP A 42 -4.08 -13.86 -2.62
CA ASP A 42 -2.79 -13.18 -2.42
C ASP A 42 -1.62 -14.05 -2.92
N LEU A 43 -1.77 -15.37 -2.81
CA LEU A 43 -0.76 -16.35 -3.23
C LEU A 43 -0.88 -16.76 -4.71
N GLN A 44 -1.94 -16.32 -5.41
CA GLN A 44 -2.17 -16.74 -6.79
C GLN A 44 -1.08 -16.24 -7.74
N ASN A 45 -0.26 -17.15 -8.23
CA ASN A 45 0.92 -16.86 -9.05
C ASN A 45 1.79 -15.75 -8.45
N TRP A 46 1.93 -15.75 -7.13
CA TRP A 46 2.74 -14.78 -6.41
C TRP A 46 4.14 -14.65 -7.01
N ALA A 47 4.63 -13.42 -7.13
CA ALA A 47 6.00 -13.14 -7.57
C ALA A 47 6.57 -11.92 -6.84
N PRO A 48 7.89 -11.82 -6.72
CA PRO A 48 8.53 -10.57 -6.32
C PRO A 48 8.32 -9.51 -7.39
N VAL A 49 8.25 -8.25 -6.99
CA VAL A 49 8.23 -7.13 -7.94
C VAL A 49 9.56 -6.96 -8.67
N THR A 50 9.54 -6.37 -9.86
CA THR A 50 10.74 -6.13 -10.67
C THR A 50 11.63 -5.02 -10.07
N GLU A 51 12.87 -4.91 -10.54
CA GLU A 51 13.79 -3.86 -10.06
C GLU A 51 13.33 -2.45 -10.45
N GLU A 52 12.59 -2.30 -11.54
CA GLU A 52 11.99 -1.04 -11.97
C GLU A 52 10.92 -0.60 -10.97
N VAL A 53 10.04 -1.50 -10.54
CA VAL A 53 9.02 -1.25 -9.51
C VAL A 53 9.69 -0.90 -8.18
N LYS A 54 10.74 -1.61 -7.79
CA LYS A 54 11.50 -1.31 -6.57
C LYS A 54 12.12 0.09 -6.63
N THR A 55 12.69 0.45 -7.77
CA THR A 55 13.32 1.76 -7.98
C THR A 55 12.29 2.88 -7.87
N ALA A 56 11.16 2.76 -8.59
CA ALA A 56 10.09 3.75 -8.52
C ALA A 56 9.46 3.84 -7.12
N SER A 57 9.31 2.71 -6.43
CA SER A 57 8.82 2.69 -5.05
C SER A 57 9.76 3.44 -4.09
N ARG A 58 11.07 3.24 -4.22
CA ARG A 58 12.07 3.97 -3.43
C ARG A 58 12.00 5.47 -3.67
N GLU A 59 11.88 5.89 -4.92
CA GLU A 59 11.72 7.30 -5.29
C GLU A 59 10.43 7.88 -4.71
N LEU A 60 9.32 7.15 -4.81
CA LEU A 60 8.04 7.58 -4.24
C LEU A 60 8.12 7.72 -2.72
N PHE A 61 8.64 6.73 -2.00
CA PHE A 61 8.79 6.82 -0.55
C PHE A 61 9.72 7.95 -0.10
N ASN A 62 10.78 8.23 -0.86
CA ASN A 62 11.63 9.37 -0.60
C ASN A 62 10.87 10.69 -0.79
N ASN A 63 10.07 10.81 -1.85
CA ASN A 63 9.24 11.99 -2.10
C ASN A 63 8.19 12.17 -1.00
N LEU A 64 7.50 11.09 -0.59
CA LEU A 64 6.54 11.12 0.50
C LEU A 64 7.20 11.53 1.83
N SER A 65 8.40 11.04 2.11
CA SER A 65 9.17 11.44 3.30
C SER A 65 9.46 12.93 3.35
N ASN A 66 9.67 13.56 2.19
CA ASN A 66 9.92 15.00 2.10
C ASN A 66 8.65 15.85 2.28
N ILE A 67 7.47 15.28 2.00
CA ILE A 67 6.19 16.01 2.03
C ILE A 67 5.48 15.83 3.37
N LEU A 68 5.55 14.64 3.97
CA LEU A 68 4.67 14.22 5.06
C LEU A 68 5.31 14.29 6.46
N ASP A 69 6.54 14.72 6.60
CA ASP A 69 7.29 14.65 7.89
C ASP A 69 7.27 13.23 8.51
N ILE A 70 7.26 12.21 7.65
CA ILE A 70 7.28 10.78 8.00
C ILE A 70 8.50 10.17 7.32
N LYS A 71 9.18 9.27 7.99
CA LYS A 71 10.30 8.54 7.37
C LYS A 71 9.85 7.18 6.88
N PHE A 72 10.16 6.87 5.64
CA PHE A 72 10.04 5.54 5.08
C PHE A 72 11.43 4.92 4.97
N VAL A 73 11.61 3.74 5.56
CA VAL A 73 12.91 3.06 5.65
C VAL A 73 12.79 1.66 5.04
N GLU A 74 13.65 1.34 4.09
CA GLU A 74 13.68 0.00 3.51
C GLU A 74 14.15 -1.04 4.52
N ALA A 75 13.37 -2.09 4.70
CA ALA A 75 13.64 -3.20 5.59
C ALA A 75 13.96 -4.47 4.80
N THR A 76 14.69 -5.37 5.42
CA THR A 76 15.03 -6.68 4.82
C THR A 76 14.00 -7.76 5.11
N SER A 77 13.05 -7.51 6.00
CA SER A 77 12.05 -8.47 6.47
C SER A 77 10.65 -7.91 6.33
N PRO A 78 9.68 -8.72 5.84
CA PRO A 78 8.28 -8.32 5.76
C PRO A 78 7.54 -8.40 7.10
N TYR A 79 8.21 -8.85 8.15
CA TYR A 79 7.60 -9.03 9.47
C TYR A 79 7.73 -7.79 10.33
N GLY A 80 6.62 -7.36 10.91
CA GLY A 80 6.54 -6.22 11.83
C GLY A 80 5.29 -5.38 11.63
N ASN A 81 4.89 -4.67 12.68
CA ASN A 81 3.61 -3.93 12.74
C ASN A 81 3.53 -2.67 11.85
N SER A 82 4.60 -2.29 11.21
CA SER A 82 4.66 -1.07 10.39
C SER A 82 5.45 -1.29 9.10
N VAL A 83 5.44 -2.52 8.57
CA VAL A 83 6.13 -2.87 7.34
C VAL A 83 5.13 -2.99 6.21
N ILE A 84 5.35 -2.22 5.16
CA ILE A 84 4.62 -2.28 3.89
C ILE A 84 5.38 -3.28 3.01
N ALA A 85 4.81 -4.45 2.76
CA ALA A 85 5.39 -5.39 1.82
C ALA A 85 4.81 -5.15 0.41
N ILE A 86 5.69 -4.95 -0.57
CA ILE A 86 5.31 -4.69 -1.96
C ILE A 86 5.59 -5.94 -2.77
N MET A 87 4.54 -6.50 -3.33
CA MET A 87 4.52 -7.81 -3.98
C MET A 87 3.70 -7.77 -5.28
N ALA A 88 3.77 -8.85 -6.03
CA ALA A 88 2.93 -9.04 -7.21
C ALA A 88 2.22 -10.39 -7.16
N ASN A 89 1.06 -10.46 -7.76
CA ASN A 89 0.31 -11.69 -7.97
C ASN A 89 -0.55 -11.59 -9.24
N LYS A 90 -1.19 -12.69 -9.65
CA LYS A 90 -2.11 -12.63 -10.78
C LYS A 90 -3.48 -12.15 -10.31
N GLN A 91 -3.95 -11.08 -10.93
CA GLN A 91 -5.27 -10.50 -10.68
C GLN A 91 -6.10 -10.55 -11.97
N TYR A 92 -7.42 -10.67 -11.85
CA TYR A 92 -8.33 -10.77 -13.00
C TYR A 92 -9.30 -9.58 -13.10
N GLU A 93 -9.55 -8.91 -12.00
CA GLU A 93 -10.55 -7.83 -11.91
C GLU A 93 -9.95 -6.48 -11.53
N THR A 94 -8.69 -6.49 -11.06
CA THR A 94 -7.98 -5.28 -10.64
C THR A 94 -6.58 -5.24 -11.22
N THR A 95 -5.95 -4.08 -11.21
CA THR A 95 -4.55 -3.86 -11.62
C THR A 95 -3.60 -3.80 -10.43
N GLY A 96 -4.16 -3.60 -9.25
CA GLY A 96 -3.49 -3.57 -7.96
C GLY A 96 -4.50 -3.53 -6.84
N TYR A 97 -4.07 -3.83 -5.64
CA TYR A 97 -4.79 -3.59 -4.39
C TYR A 97 -3.83 -3.45 -3.22
N ALA A 98 -4.27 -2.75 -2.21
CA ALA A 98 -3.54 -2.63 -0.95
C ALA A 98 -4.46 -2.92 0.23
N TYR A 99 -3.91 -3.56 1.25
CA TYR A 99 -4.56 -3.63 2.55
C TYR A 99 -4.38 -2.28 3.25
N GLY A 100 -5.49 -1.67 3.64
CA GLY A 100 -5.46 -0.41 4.39
C GLY A 100 -5.17 -0.63 5.88
N PRO A 101 -4.79 0.42 6.61
CA PRO A 101 -4.49 0.32 8.05
C PRO A 101 -5.66 -0.19 8.91
N LEU A 102 -6.89 -0.16 8.40
CA LEU A 102 -8.09 -0.66 9.08
C LEU A 102 -8.39 -2.13 8.77
N ASP A 103 -7.87 -2.66 7.68
CA ASP A 103 -8.12 -4.06 7.28
C ASP A 103 -7.44 -5.05 8.23
N VAL A 104 -6.47 -4.56 8.99
CA VAL A 104 -5.74 -5.31 10.04
C VAL A 104 -6.63 -5.81 11.18
N LEU A 105 -7.78 -5.19 11.41
CA LEU A 105 -8.70 -5.63 12.46
C LEU A 105 -9.33 -7.02 12.18
N VAL A 106 -9.23 -7.49 10.95
CA VAL A 106 -9.78 -8.79 10.51
C VAL A 106 -8.75 -9.91 10.62
N HIS A 107 -7.48 -9.58 10.66
CA HIS A 107 -6.39 -10.57 10.74
C HIS A 107 -5.70 -10.50 12.09
N THR A 108 -5.74 -11.61 12.83
CA THR A 108 -5.15 -11.74 14.17
C THR A 108 -3.61 -11.63 14.17
N ASP A 109 -3.00 -11.72 13.01
CA ASP A 109 -1.56 -11.56 12.80
C ASP A 109 -1.31 -10.17 12.21
N ASN A 110 -0.74 -9.28 13.00
CA ASN A 110 -0.46 -7.86 12.70
C ASN A 110 0.50 -7.63 11.49
N TYR A 111 0.71 -8.62 10.63
CA TYR A 111 1.70 -8.55 9.56
C TYR A 111 1.15 -8.04 8.22
N LEU A 112 -0.13 -8.23 7.93
CA LEU A 112 -0.82 -7.71 6.72
C LEU A 112 -1.16 -6.23 6.82
N PHE A 113 -0.44 -5.49 7.63
CA PHE A 113 -0.83 -4.14 8.02
C PHE A 113 -1.08 -3.20 6.84
N SER A 114 -0.37 -3.35 5.75
CA SER A 114 -0.46 -2.47 4.60
C SER A 114 0.23 -3.08 3.39
N ASP A 115 0.04 -4.36 3.15
CA ASP A 115 0.67 -5.02 2.00
C ASP A 115 0.05 -4.55 0.68
N VAL A 116 0.89 -4.41 -0.32
CA VAL A 116 0.54 -3.98 -1.67
C VAL A 116 0.79 -5.11 -2.65
N PHE A 117 -0.19 -5.37 -3.50
CA PHE A 117 -0.11 -6.34 -4.57
C PHE A 117 -0.41 -5.70 -5.92
N PHE A 118 0.50 -5.86 -6.87
CA PHE A 118 0.31 -5.44 -8.24
C PHE A 118 0.01 -6.63 -9.14
N ASP A 119 -0.84 -6.43 -10.14
CA ASP A 119 -1.06 -7.45 -11.16
C ASP A 119 0.20 -7.66 -12.00
N LEU A 120 0.57 -8.93 -12.18
CA LEU A 120 1.76 -9.34 -12.93
C LEU A 120 1.78 -8.85 -14.37
N ASP A 121 0.63 -8.74 -15.02
CA ASP A 121 0.55 -8.31 -16.41
C ASP A 121 0.72 -6.79 -16.55
N TYR A 122 0.34 -6.03 -15.51
CA TYR A 122 0.44 -4.58 -15.50
C TYR A 122 1.80 -4.06 -15.07
N MET A 123 2.38 -4.67 -14.04
CA MET A 123 3.66 -4.22 -13.49
C MET A 123 4.86 -5.02 -14.02
N ASN A 124 4.66 -5.73 -15.12
CA ASN A 124 5.75 -6.36 -15.86
C ASN A 124 6.15 -5.46 -17.03
N PRO A 125 7.23 -4.70 -16.95
CA PRO A 125 7.66 -3.83 -18.03
C PRO A 125 8.11 -4.69 -19.24
N THR A 126 7.15 -5.06 -20.09
CA THR A 126 7.39 -5.92 -21.26
C THR A 126 8.09 -5.18 -22.39
N THR A 127 8.26 -3.87 -22.30
CA THR A 127 8.89 -3.04 -23.31
C THR A 127 9.83 -2.02 -22.68
N ASN A 128 11.11 -2.27 -22.79
CA ASN A 128 12.23 -1.36 -22.45
C ASN A 128 12.59 -1.16 -20.96
N GLY A 129 12.08 -1.95 -20.02
CA GLY A 129 12.51 -1.86 -18.62
C GLY A 129 12.17 -0.53 -17.94
N THR A 130 11.17 0.20 -18.41
CA THR A 130 10.78 1.50 -17.87
C THR A 130 9.35 1.43 -17.36
N ILE A 131 9.12 1.91 -16.14
CA ILE A 131 7.78 2.11 -15.60
C ILE A 131 7.11 3.23 -16.39
N THR A 132 5.90 3.00 -16.88
CA THR A 132 5.09 4.01 -17.56
C THR A 132 4.50 5.01 -16.56
N ASN A 133 4.00 6.14 -17.03
CA ASN A 133 3.28 7.07 -16.17
C ASN A 133 2.06 6.42 -15.50
N PHE A 134 1.36 5.55 -16.21
CA PHE A 134 0.22 4.82 -15.66
C PHE A 134 0.63 3.86 -14.53
N ASP A 135 1.73 3.14 -14.68
CA ASP A 135 2.25 2.27 -13.63
C ASP A 135 2.68 3.08 -12.39
N TYR A 136 3.19 4.29 -12.61
CA TYR A 136 3.57 5.19 -11.51
C TYR A 136 2.35 5.76 -10.80
N GLU A 137 1.28 6.10 -11.52
CA GLU A 137 0.00 6.50 -10.92
C GLU A 137 -0.61 5.38 -10.10
N LEU A 138 -0.60 4.14 -10.61
CA LEU A 138 -1.05 2.96 -9.87
C LEU A 138 -0.21 2.75 -8.59
N LEU A 139 1.10 2.92 -8.68
CA LEU A 139 2.01 2.82 -7.54
C LEU A 139 1.67 3.85 -6.45
N ILE A 140 1.44 5.11 -6.84
CA ILE A 140 1.01 6.18 -5.93
C ILE A 140 -0.34 5.84 -5.29
N HIS A 141 -1.28 5.32 -6.07
CA HIS A 141 -2.62 4.96 -5.64
C HIS A 141 -2.59 3.90 -4.55
N GLU A 142 -1.93 2.76 -4.81
CA GLU A 142 -1.87 1.65 -3.86
C GLU A 142 -1.04 1.99 -2.62
N ILE A 143 0.09 2.65 -2.78
CA ILE A 143 0.88 3.13 -1.63
C ILE A 143 0.08 4.18 -0.84
N GLY A 144 -0.73 5.00 -1.50
CA GLY A 144 -1.65 5.93 -0.83
C GLY A 144 -2.59 5.21 0.14
N HIS A 145 -3.14 4.06 -0.24
CA HIS A 145 -3.99 3.25 0.64
C HIS A 145 -3.22 2.76 1.88
N THR A 146 -1.97 2.37 1.74
CA THR A 146 -1.16 1.89 2.88
C THR A 146 -0.93 2.94 3.96
N ILE A 147 -0.97 4.21 3.60
CA ILE A 147 -0.83 5.34 4.54
C ILE A 147 -2.19 5.95 4.93
N GLY A 148 -3.30 5.28 4.57
CA GLY A 148 -4.63 5.63 5.03
C GLY A 148 -5.45 6.53 4.11
N LEU A 149 -5.02 6.76 2.87
CA LEU A 149 -5.87 7.43 1.88
C LEU A 149 -6.96 6.49 1.39
N ARG A 150 -8.14 7.02 1.12
CA ARG A 150 -9.32 6.28 0.63
C ARG A 150 -9.80 6.85 -0.69
N HIS A 151 -10.56 6.05 -1.42
CA HIS A 151 -11.29 6.55 -2.57
C HIS A 151 -12.30 7.63 -2.13
N PRO A 152 -12.26 8.82 -2.69
CA PRO A 152 -13.05 9.95 -2.20
C PRO A 152 -14.56 9.78 -2.43
N PHE A 153 -14.97 8.82 -3.27
CA PHE A 153 -16.36 8.61 -3.69
C PHE A 153 -17.01 7.34 -3.15
N LEU A 154 -16.31 6.54 -2.33
CA LEU A 154 -16.88 5.34 -1.75
C LEU A 154 -17.67 5.66 -0.47
N GLN A 155 -18.99 5.46 -0.54
CA GLN A 155 -19.94 5.75 0.55
C GLN A 155 -19.84 4.81 1.77
N ASN A 156 -18.91 3.92 1.86
CA ASN A 156 -19.08 2.69 2.67
C ASN A 156 -18.56 2.72 4.09
N THR A 157 -18.30 3.84 4.73
CA THR A 157 -17.68 3.77 6.06
C THR A 157 -18.04 4.88 7.04
N GLY A 158 -19.30 5.24 7.14
CA GLY A 158 -19.82 5.82 8.39
C GLY A 158 -19.36 7.23 8.79
N ASP A 159 -18.42 7.85 8.12
CA ASP A 159 -18.03 9.24 8.38
C ASP A 159 -18.77 10.28 7.51
N GLY A 160 -19.53 9.82 6.54
CA GLY A 160 -20.51 10.62 5.81
C GLY A 160 -19.96 11.76 4.94
N THR A 161 -18.67 11.91 4.84
CA THR A 161 -18.05 13.03 4.10
C THR A 161 -17.57 12.55 2.73
N LEU A 162 -18.42 12.70 1.73
CA LEU A 162 -18.01 12.54 0.33
C LEU A 162 -17.47 13.86 -0.19
N LEU A 163 -16.44 13.81 -1.03
CA LEU A 163 -16.09 14.94 -1.86
C LEU A 163 -17.24 15.18 -2.87
N ASN A 164 -17.63 16.42 -3.02
CA ASN A 164 -18.55 16.79 -4.09
C ASN A 164 -17.83 16.53 -5.43
N PRO A 165 -18.47 15.83 -6.40
CA PRO A 165 -17.88 15.61 -7.72
C PRO A 165 -17.45 16.91 -8.45
N LEU A 166 -17.94 18.06 -8.02
CA LEU A 166 -17.56 19.37 -8.55
C LEU A 166 -16.27 19.94 -7.92
N GLU A 167 -15.72 19.29 -6.90
CA GLU A 167 -14.45 19.69 -6.25
C GLU A 167 -13.23 18.99 -6.84
N GLU A 168 -13.41 18.22 -7.92
CA GLU A 168 -12.33 17.53 -8.64
C GLU A 168 -11.53 18.39 -9.62
N ASN A 169 -11.86 19.68 -9.78
CA ASN A 169 -11.18 20.58 -10.72
C ASN A 169 -10.26 21.56 -10.02
#